data_51a1d882c06e26070afd0eef53c6ca4d
#
_entry.id   51a1d882c06e26070afd0eef53c6ca4d
#
_cell.length_a   1.000
_cell.length_b   1.000
_cell.length_c   1.000
_cell.angle_alpha   90.00
_cell.angle_beta   90.00
_cell.angle_gamma   90.00
#
_symmetry.space_group_name_H-M   'P 1'
#
loop_
_entity.id
_entity.type
_entity.pdbx_description
1 polymer ?
#
loop_
_entity_poly.entity_id
_entity_poly.type
_entity_poly.pdbx_seq_one_letter_code
_entity_poly.pdbx_strand_id
1 'polypeptide(L)'
;MIPFTKNDLASLFTPQVLDRGRQLLSAGKVLSREVVGDGMIGSVAGSHGEQYAQTLELRRSKNGRLLIGDDCSCYVGSRCKHVAALLLNHL
;
A
#
# COMPACT_ATOMS: atom_id res chain seq x y z
N MET A 1 -1.90 -1.18 14.50
CA MET A 1 -2.65 -1.02 13.23
C MET A 1 -3.71 -2.11 13.15
N ILE A 2 -4.88 -1.80 12.62
CA ILE A 2 -5.95 -2.80 12.48
C ILE A 2 -5.51 -3.91 11.52
N PRO A 3 -5.87 -5.17 11.81
CA PRO A 3 -5.52 -6.28 10.92
C PRO A 3 -6.30 -6.21 9.61
N PHE A 4 -5.69 -6.70 8.55
CA PHE A 4 -6.32 -6.81 7.25
C PHE A 4 -5.82 -8.05 6.52
N THR A 5 -6.54 -8.47 5.50
CA THR A 5 -6.26 -9.68 4.73
C THR A 5 -6.04 -9.36 3.25
N LYS A 6 -5.62 -10.38 2.49
CA LYS A 6 -5.53 -10.26 1.02
C LYS A 6 -6.89 -9.94 0.40
N ASN A 7 -7.97 -10.49 0.95
CA ASN A 7 -9.32 -10.20 0.45
C ASN A 7 -9.68 -8.73 0.66
N ASP A 8 -9.28 -8.14 1.79
CA ASP A 8 -9.46 -6.71 2.02
C ASP A 8 -8.74 -5.89 0.94
N LEU A 9 -7.52 -6.26 0.60
CA LEU A 9 -6.76 -5.57 -0.44
C LEU A 9 -7.43 -5.70 -1.81
N ALA A 10 -8.03 -6.84 -2.12
CA ALA A 10 -8.75 -7.06 -3.37
C ALA A 10 -9.96 -6.12 -3.50
N SER A 11 -10.52 -5.64 -2.39
CA SER A 11 -11.62 -4.68 -2.40
C SER A 11 -11.14 -3.23 -2.56
N LEU A 12 -9.88 -2.95 -2.25
CA LEU A 12 -9.32 -1.59 -2.29
C LEU A 12 -8.60 -1.27 -3.60
N PHE A 13 -8.03 -2.27 -4.23
CA PHE A 13 -7.20 -2.10 -5.43
C PHE A 13 -7.74 -2.96 -6.57
N THR A 14 -7.53 -2.52 -7.80
CA THR A 14 -7.81 -3.36 -8.96
C THR A 14 -6.85 -4.54 -9.00
N PRO A 15 -7.24 -5.66 -9.64
CA PRO A 15 -6.32 -6.80 -9.79
C PRO A 15 -5.02 -6.42 -10.46
N GLN A 16 -5.06 -5.50 -11.42
CA GLN A 16 -3.88 -5.04 -12.14
C GLN A 16 -2.91 -4.29 -11.23
N VAL A 17 -3.44 -3.40 -10.37
CA VAL A 17 -2.61 -2.66 -9.41
C VAL A 17 -2.00 -3.59 -8.38
N LEU A 18 -2.77 -4.56 -7.88
CA LEU A 18 -2.25 -5.56 -6.95
C LEU A 18 -1.13 -6.39 -7.58
N ASP A 19 -1.30 -6.80 -8.82
CA ASP A 19 -0.28 -7.58 -9.53
C ASP A 19 1.02 -6.77 -9.66
N ARG A 20 0.93 -5.51 -10.04
CA ARG A 20 2.08 -4.62 -10.10
C ARG A 20 2.72 -4.39 -8.73
N GLY A 21 1.90 -4.32 -7.68
CA GLY A 21 2.41 -4.25 -6.31
C GLY A 21 3.20 -5.49 -5.91
N ARG A 22 2.71 -6.67 -6.27
CA ARG A 22 3.44 -7.93 -6.05
C ARG A 22 4.77 -7.96 -6.77
N GLN A 23 4.81 -7.46 -8.01
CA GLN A 23 6.04 -7.38 -8.79
C GLN A 23 7.07 -6.47 -8.10
N LEU A 24 6.64 -5.31 -7.60
CA LEU A 24 7.51 -4.41 -6.85
C LEU A 24 8.05 -5.06 -5.58
N LEU A 25 7.18 -5.74 -4.85
CA LEU A 25 7.57 -6.45 -3.63
C LEU A 25 8.61 -7.54 -3.95
N SER A 26 8.35 -8.36 -4.95
CA SER A 26 9.27 -9.42 -5.37
C SER A 26 10.61 -8.89 -5.85
N ALA A 27 10.62 -7.70 -6.45
CA ALA A 27 11.83 -7.05 -6.93
C ALA A 27 12.62 -6.32 -5.84
N GLY A 28 12.18 -6.39 -4.57
CA GLY A 28 12.85 -5.72 -3.46
C GLY A 28 12.69 -4.20 -3.46
N LYS A 29 11.62 -3.70 -4.06
CA LYS A 29 11.41 -2.26 -4.21
C LYS A 29 10.80 -1.58 -2.98
N VAL A 30 10.28 -2.34 -2.01
CA VAL A 30 9.83 -1.78 -0.72
C VAL A 30 11.07 -1.53 0.13
N LEU A 31 11.45 -0.26 0.28
CA LEU A 31 12.70 0.15 0.91
C LEU A 31 12.54 0.35 2.41
N SER A 32 11.40 0.85 2.86
CA SER A 32 11.12 1.04 4.27
C SER A 32 9.61 0.99 4.53
N ARG A 33 9.28 0.60 5.75
CA ARG A 33 7.89 0.56 6.21
C ARG A 33 7.88 0.74 7.71
N GLU A 34 7.03 1.62 8.21
CA GLU A 34 6.84 1.86 9.63
C GLU A 34 5.36 1.96 9.94
N VAL A 35 4.91 1.23 10.95
CA VAL A 35 3.53 1.31 11.44
C VAL A 35 3.47 2.46 12.45
N VAL A 36 2.51 3.37 12.25
CA VAL A 36 2.28 4.53 13.11
C VAL A 36 0.79 4.58 13.43
N GLY A 37 0.42 4.19 14.66
CA GLY A 37 -1.00 4.11 15.05
C GLY A 37 -1.78 3.15 14.16
N ASP A 38 -2.88 3.62 13.59
CA ASP A 38 -3.68 2.85 12.63
C ASP A 38 -3.22 3.03 11.19
N GLY A 39 -2.05 3.57 11.00
CA GLY A 39 -1.51 3.89 9.71
C GLY A 39 -0.12 3.33 9.47
N MET A 40 0.45 3.76 8.37
CA MET A 40 1.76 3.30 7.91
C MET A 40 2.41 4.39 7.08
N ILE A 41 3.71 4.53 7.23
CA ILE A 41 4.53 5.33 6.32
C ILE A 41 5.57 4.43 5.69
N GLY A 42 5.97 4.73 4.48
CA GLY A 42 6.94 3.91 3.79
C GLY A 42 7.60 4.60 2.61
N SER A 43 8.53 3.87 2.01
CA SER A 43 9.23 4.28 0.81
C SER A 43 9.33 3.09 -0.13
N VAL A 44 8.90 3.29 -1.37
CA VAL A 44 8.94 2.26 -2.42
C VAL A 44 9.65 2.83 -3.64
N ALA A 45 10.63 2.11 -4.15
CA ALA A 45 11.38 2.53 -5.33
C ALA A 45 10.57 2.29 -6.61
N GLY A 46 10.73 3.19 -7.58
CA GLY A 46 10.20 3.01 -8.92
C GLY A 46 11.15 2.22 -9.81
N SER A 47 10.76 2.10 -11.08
CA SER A 47 11.50 1.29 -12.07
C SER A 47 12.83 1.91 -12.50
N HIS A 48 13.01 3.21 -12.30
CA HIS A 48 14.18 3.95 -12.74
C HIS A 48 14.98 4.56 -11.60
N GLY A 49 14.88 3.99 -10.41
CA GLY A 49 15.63 4.45 -9.23
C GLY A 49 15.00 5.59 -8.46
N GLU A 50 13.84 6.12 -8.90
CA GLU A 50 13.11 7.09 -8.09
C GLU A 50 12.61 6.44 -6.80
N GLN A 51 12.48 7.25 -5.75
CA GLN A 51 11.91 6.82 -4.48
C GLN A 51 10.63 7.60 -4.23
N TYR A 52 9.57 6.85 -3.93
CA TYR A 52 8.26 7.45 -3.64
C TYR A 52 7.90 7.24 -2.18
N ALA A 53 7.36 8.28 -1.56
CA ALA A 53 6.94 8.25 -0.16
C ALA A 53 5.45 7.98 -0.07
N GLN A 54 5.07 7.09 0.84
CA GLN A 54 3.67 6.76 1.09
C GLN A 54 3.29 7.09 2.53
N THR A 55 2.05 7.54 2.68
CA THR A 55 1.40 7.71 3.99
C THR A 55 0.00 7.13 3.86
N LEU A 56 -0.42 6.32 4.82
CA LEU A 56 -1.77 5.76 4.79
C LEU A 56 -2.32 5.54 6.19
N GLU A 57 -3.66 5.52 6.28
CA GLU A 57 -4.40 5.13 7.47
C GLU A 57 -5.47 4.12 7.09
N LEU A 58 -5.71 3.16 7.96
CA LEU A 58 -6.74 2.13 7.78
C LEU A 58 -7.79 2.28 8.87
N ARG A 59 -9.04 2.00 8.51
CA ARG A 59 -10.14 1.90 9.46
C ARG A 59 -11.20 0.94 8.95
N ARG A 60 -12.08 0.49 9.83
CA ARG A 60 -13.23 -0.34 9.48
C ARG A 60 -14.50 0.49 9.53
N SER A 61 -15.37 0.31 8.53
CA SER A 61 -16.72 0.84 8.58
C SER A 61 -17.58 0.02 9.53
N LYS A 62 -18.82 0.48 9.81
CA LYS A 62 -19.74 -0.24 10.69
C LYS A 62 -20.05 -1.65 10.21
N ASN A 63 -20.04 -1.90 8.91
CA ASN A 63 -20.30 -3.23 8.35
C ASN A 63 -19.01 -4.05 8.16
N GLY A 64 -17.89 -3.64 8.72
CA GLY A 64 -16.63 -4.37 8.68
C GLY A 64 -15.79 -4.16 7.44
N ARG A 65 -16.19 -3.30 6.54
CA ARG A 65 -15.45 -2.99 5.32
C ARG A 65 -14.18 -2.22 5.64
N LEU A 66 -13.05 -2.64 5.07
CA LEU A 66 -11.80 -1.90 5.21
C LEU A 66 -11.84 -0.62 4.38
N LEU A 67 -11.49 0.48 5.01
CA LEU A 67 -11.38 1.80 4.38
C LEU A 67 -9.94 2.26 4.51
N ILE A 68 -9.48 2.98 3.50
CA ILE A 68 -8.12 3.50 3.47
C ILE A 68 -8.12 4.97 3.04
N GLY A 69 -7.34 5.79 3.79
CA GLY A 69 -6.92 7.09 3.30
C GLY A 69 -5.43 6.97 2.98
N ASP A 70 -5.03 7.27 1.75
CA ASP A 70 -3.66 7.06 1.33
C ASP A 70 -3.16 8.18 0.42
N ASP A 71 -1.85 8.38 0.45
CA ASP A 71 -1.13 9.32 -0.37
C ASP A 71 0.21 8.73 -0.78
N CYS A 72 0.59 8.94 -2.02
CA CYS A 72 1.89 8.55 -2.54
C CYS A 72 2.43 9.70 -3.38
N SER A 73 3.72 9.97 -3.27
CA SER A 73 4.37 11.04 -4.04
C SER A 73 4.53 10.73 -5.53
N CYS A 74 4.05 9.57 -6.00
CA CYS A 74 4.10 9.23 -7.40
C CYS A 74 3.02 9.97 -8.21
N TYR A 75 3.08 9.80 -9.53
CA TYR A 75 2.16 10.44 -10.47
C TYR A 75 0.68 10.11 -10.20
N VAL A 76 0.39 8.87 -9.79
CA VAL A 76 -0.99 8.44 -9.52
C VAL A 76 -1.54 9.05 -8.24
N GLY A 77 -0.72 9.17 -7.19
CA GLY A 77 -1.05 9.85 -5.95
C GLY A 77 -1.74 8.98 -4.90
N SER A 78 -2.68 8.13 -5.29
CA SER A 78 -3.40 7.26 -4.35
C SER A 78 -3.84 5.97 -5.02
N ARG A 79 -4.11 4.93 -4.23
CA ARG A 79 -4.50 3.59 -4.71
C ARG A 79 -3.55 3.08 -5.80
N CYS A 80 -2.27 3.44 -5.71
CA CYS A 80 -1.27 3.08 -6.69
C CYS A 80 -0.57 1.76 -6.33
N LYS A 81 0.24 1.27 -7.26
CA LYS A 81 1.03 0.04 -7.06
C LYS A 81 2.01 0.14 -5.89
N HIS A 82 2.52 1.34 -5.58
CA HIS A 82 3.46 1.53 -4.48
C HIS A 82 2.77 1.35 -3.13
N VAL A 83 1.56 1.90 -2.96
CA VAL A 83 0.76 1.68 -1.75
C VAL A 83 0.37 0.22 -1.63
N ALA A 84 -0.02 -0.42 -2.73
CA ALA A 84 -0.32 -1.86 -2.74
C ALA A 84 0.88 -2.69 -2.31
N ALA A 85 2.07 -2.38 -2.83
CA ALA A 85 3.31 -3.08 -2.47
C ALA A 85 3.60 -2.94 -0.97
N LEU A 86 3.42 -1.76 -0.42
CA LEU A 86 3.64 -1.49 0.99
C LEU A 86 2.73 -2.34 1.88
N LEU A 87 1.44 -2.40 1.56
CA LEU A 87 0.47 -3.19 2.30
C LEU A 87 0.72 -4.70 2.14
N LEU A 88 1.05 -5.15 0.94
CA LEU A 88 1.41 -6.56 0.69
C LEU A 88 2.65 -6.96 1.48
N ASN A 89 3.61 -6.08 1.61
CA ASN A 89 4.82 -6.33 2.41
C ASN A 89 4.49 -6.55 3.90
N HIS A 90 3.44 -5.92 4.39
CA HIS A 90 3.02 -6.05 5.79
C HIS A 90 2.35 -7.39 6.09
N LEU A 91 1.76 -8.03 5.12
CA LEU A 91 1.04 -9.30 5.32
C LEU A 91 1.96 -10.47 5.75
#